data_d5cda923ca71fca7f16b7a139551dd91
#
_entry.id   d5cda923ca71fca7f16b7a139551dd91
#
_cell.length_a   1.000
_cell.length_b   1.000
_cell.length_c   1.000
_cell.angle_alpha   90.00
_cell.angle_beta   90.00
_cell.angle_gamma   90.00
#
_symmetry.space_group_name_H-M   'P 1'
#
loop_
_entity.id
_entity.type
_entity.pdbx_description
1 polymer ?
#
loop_
_entity_poly.entity_id
_entity_poly.type
_entity_poly.pdbx_seq_one_letter_code
_entity_poly.pdbx_strand_id
1 'polypeptide(L)'
;VFIFDVHSTYQTDEVFPGYSYHENAEDFAMLWDTYEDVAPHSIVHELTFFVKEEDGSFSRHDEVHEERTYEVLTYDILLEQAGFKSFKLYADFEDKEPTETSTRWFFVAQK
;
A
#
# COMPACT_ATOMS: atom_id res chain seq x y z
N VAL A 1 11.46 -4.70 20.31
CA VAL A 1 11.55 -4.53 18.86
C VAL A 1 10.17 -4.32 18.27
N PHE A 2 10.04 -3.33 17.45
CA PHE A 2 8.80 -3.04 16.70
C PHE A 2 9.11 -3.09 15.20
N ILE A 3 8.40 -3.95 14.48
CA ILE A 3 8.58 -4.15 13.05
C ILE A 3 7.29 -3.79 12.34
N PHE A 4 7.37 -2.94 11.34
CA PHE A 4 6.23 -2.61 10.49
C PHE A 4 6.70 -2.29 9.08
N ASP A 5 5.77 -2.33 8.15
CA ASP A 5 6.03 -1.98 6.76
C ASP A 5 4.99 -1.02 6.22
N VAL A 6 5.41 -0.23 5.25
CA VAL A 6 4.56 0.74 4.57
C VAL A 6 4.91 0.78 3.08
N HIS A 7 3.99 1.25 2.26
CA HIS A 7 4.33 1.62 0.90
C HIS A 7 5.30 2.81 0.93
N SER A 8 6.25 2.82 0.00
CA SER A 8 7.13 3.97 -0.18
C SER A 8 6.38 5.12 -0.86
N THR A 9 6.96 6.31 -0.83
CA THR A 9 6.43 7.45 -1.59
C THR A 9 6.53 7.21 -3.09
N TYR A 10 7.53 6.47 -3.55
CA TYR A 10 7.62 6.06 -4.96
C TYR A 10 6.40 5.23 -5.38
N GLN A 11 5.96 4.30 -4.54
CA GLN A 11 4.80 3.47 -4.82
C GLN A 11 3.52 4.32 -4.93
N THR A 12 3.29 5.23 -4.00
CA THR A 12 2.09 6.07 -4.01
C THR A 12 2.11 7.16 -5.07
N ASP A 13 3.28 7.72 -5.38
CA ASP A 13 3.39 8.88 -6.25
C ASP A 13 3.64 8.51 -7.72
N GLU A 14 4.36 7.42 -7.97
CA GLU A 14 4.83 7.06 -9.31
C GLU A 14 4.22 5.76 -9.85
N VAL A 15 3.99 4.77 -9.00
CA VAL A 15 3.51 3.45 -9.44
C VAL A 15 1.99 3.37 -9.48
N PHE A 16 1.33 3.74 -8.39
CA PHE A 16 -0.13 3.61 -8.28
C PHE A 16 -0.95 4.57 -9.14
N PRO A 17 -0.57 5.84 -9.33
CA PRO A 17 -1.42 6.76 -10.09
C PRO A 17 -1.71 6.23 -11.49
N GLY A 18 -3.00 6.05 -11.78
CA GLY A 18 -3.45 5.52 -13.07
C GLY A 18 -3.24 4.02 -13.26
N TYR A 19 -2.77 3.30 -12.23
CA TYR A 19 -2.64 1.84 -12.30
C TYR A 19 -4.02 1.20 -12.32
N SER A 20 -4.19 0.22 -13.20
CA SER A 20 -5.44 -0.50 -13.36
C SER A 20 -5.13 -1.98 -13.54
N TYR A 21 -5.91 -2.82 -12.88
CA TYR A 21 -5.75 -4.27 -12.95
C TYR A 21 -7.11 -4.93 -12.97
N HIS A 22 -7.23 -6.01 -13.72
CA HIS A 22 -8.42 -6.84 -13.69
C HIS A 22 -8.05 -8.32 -13.64
N GLU A 23 -8.93 -9.11 -13.05
CA GLU A 23 -8.83 -10.55 -13.05
C GLU A 23 -10.21 -11.11 -13.40
N ASN A 24 -10.24 -12.08 -14.30
CA ASN A 24 -11.47 -12.72 -14.75
C ASN A 24 -11.33 -14.22 -14.59
N ALA A 25 -11.85 -14.75 -13.49
CA ALA A 25 -11.84 -16.17 -13.17
C ALA A 25 -13.24 -16.77 -13.32
N GLU A 26 -13.36 -18.09 -13.21
CA GLU A 26 -14.64 -18.77 -13.35
C GLU A 26 -15.65 -18.37 -12.28
N ASP A 27 -15.21 -18.21 -11.03
CA ASP A 27 -16.06 -17.97 -9.88
C ASP A 27 -16.12 -16.50 -9.46
N PHE A 28 -15.23 -15.67 -9.98
CA PHE A 28 -15.22 -14.25 -9.66
C PHE A 28 -14.53 -13.44 -10.75
N ALA A 29 -14.85 -12.16 -10.76
CA ALA A 29 -14.10 -11.16 -11.53
C ALA A 29 -13.82 -9.96 -10.63
N MET A 30 -12.69 -9.29 -10.88
CA MET A 30 -12.27 -8.14 -10.09
C MET A 30 -11.77 -7.03 -11.01
N LEU A 31 -12.17 -5.81 -10.71
CA LEU A 31 -11.64 -4.59 -11.33
C LEU A 31 -11.00 -3.76 -10.22
N TRP A 32 -9.80 -3.29 -10.47
CA TRP A 32 -9.05 -2.47 -9.53
C TRP A 32 -8.47 -1.27 -10.27
N ASP A 33 -8.91 -0.08 -9.88
CA ASP A 33 -8.42 1.19 -10.40
C ASP A 33 -7.85 2.02 -9.26
N THR A 34 -6.80 2.77 -9.57
CA THR A 34 -6.13 3.64 -8.60
C THR A 34 -6.08 5.07 -9.11
N TYR A 35 -6.24 6.00 -8.18
CA TYR A 35 -6.26 7.44 -8.47
C TYR A 35 -5.43 8.20 -7.45
N GLU A 36 -4.84 9.30 -7.90
CA GLU A 36 -4.23 10.25 -6.97
C GLU A 36 -5.30 10.85 -6.05
N ASP A 37 -4.93 11.09 -4.81
CA ASP A 37 -5.77 11.80 -3.86
C ASP A 37 -5.21 13.21 -3.61
N VAL A 38 -5.97 14.04 -2.90
CA VAL A 38 -5.63 15.46 -2.67
C VAL A 38 -4.42 15.60 -1.75
N ALA A 39 -4.31 14.78 -0.71
CA ALA A 39 -3.19 14.85 0.21
C ALA A 39 -1.90 14.33 -0.43
N PRO A 40 -0.72 14.87 -0.04
CA PRO A 40 0.55 14.35 -0.54
C PRO A 40 0.72 12.87 -0.20
N HIS A 41 1.27 12.10 -1.14
CA HIS A 41 1.58 10.67 -0.98
C HIS A 41 0.36 9.82 -0.63
N SER A 42 -0.81 10.18 -1.13
CA SER A 42 -2.05 9.46 -0.89
C SER A 42 -2.65 8.94 -2.19
N ILE A 43 -3.39 7.83 -2.07
CA ILE A 43 -3.96 7.10 -3.19
C ILE A 43 -5.36 6.64 -2.81
N VAL A 44 -6.25 6.63 -3.79
CA VAL A 44 -7.57 6.01 -3.69
C VAL A 44 -7.55 4.72 -4.53
N HIS A 45 -7.91 3.61 -3.90
CA HIS A 45 -8.14 2.34 -4.58
C HIS A 45 -9.64 2.10 -4.69
N GLU A 46 -10.12 1.93 -5.91
CA GLU A 46 -11.50 1.50 -6.17
C GLU A 46 -11.48 0.07 -6.64
N LEU A 47 -12.18 -0.81 -5.91
CA LEU A 47 -12.26 -2.22 -6.24
C LEU A 47 -13.73 -2.60 -6.46
N THR A 48 -13.96 -3.36 -7.52
CA THR A 48 -15.25 -3.95 -7.80
C THR A 48 -15.08 -5.45 -7.95
N PHE A 49 -15.86 -6.21 -7.21
CA PHE A 49 -15.87 -7.67 -7.26
C PHE A 49 -17.22 -8.15 -7.77
N PHE A 50 -17.18 -9.10 -8.69
CA PHE A 50 -18.34 -9.87 -9.11
C PHE A 50 -18.12 -11.31 -8.65
N VAL A 51 -18.94 -11.77 -7.73
CA VAL A 51 -18.80 -13.11 -7.12
C VAL A 51 -19.94 -14.00 -7.57
N LYS A 52 -19.60 -15.19 -8.06
CA LYS A 52 -20.60 -16.14 -8.52
C LYS A 52 -21.36 -16.76 -7.35
N GLU A 53 -22.68 -16.72 -7.45
CA GLU A 53 -23.57 -17.31 -6.48
C GLU A 53 -23.93 -18.76 -6.86
N GLU A 54 -24.57 -19.48 -5.94
CA GLU A 54 -24.94 -20.90 -6.16
C GLU A 54 -25.91 -21.06 -7.36
N ASP A 55 -26.75 -20.08 -7.64
CA ASP A 55 -27.71 -20.13 -8.76
C ASP A 55 -27.08 -19.74 -10.12
N GLY A 56 -25.77 -19.46 -10.15
CA GLY A 56 -25.08 -19.07 -11.36
C GLY A 56 -25.11 -17.56 -11.64
N SER A 57 -25.84 -16.78 -10.86
CA SER A 57 -25.79 -15.31 -10.96
C SER A 57 -24.52 -14.76 -10.29
N PHE A 58 -24.27 -13.48 -10.53
CA PHE A 58 -23.11 -12.80 -9.92
C PHE A 58 -23.62 -11.64 -9.05
N SER A 59 -23.11 -11.56 -7.84
CA SER A 59 -23.33 -10.41 -6.96
C SER A 59 -22.17 -9.42 -7.10
N ARG A 60 -22.49 -8.13 -7.04
CA ARG A 60 -21.50 -7.05 -7.14
C ARG A 60 -21.17 -6.48 -5.77
N HIS A 61 -19.89 -6.31 -5.51
CA HIS A 61 -19.39 -5.70 -4.29
C HIS A 61 -18.39 -4.61 -4.66
N ASP A 62 -18.62 -3.40 -4.18
CA ASP A 62 -17.73 -2.27 -4.41
C ASP A 62 -17.03 -1.89 -3.12
N GLU A 63 -15.73 -1.60 -3.20
CA GLU A 63 -14.93 -1.12 -2.08
C GLU A 63 -14.10 0.08 -2.52
N VAL A 64 -13.94 1.03 -1.61
CA VAL A 64 -13.05 2.17 -1.79
C VAL A 64 -12.10 2.20 -0.61
N HIS A 65 -10.81 2.20 -0.88
CA HIS A 65 -9.76 2.28 0.14
C HIS A 65 -8.91 3.51 -0.09
N GLU A 66 -8.83 4.36 0.91
CA GLU A 66 -7.93 5.50 0.91
C GLU A 66 -6.67 5.13 1.68
N GLU A 67 -5.53 5.42 1.09
CA GLU A 67 -4.24 5.04 1.63
C GLU A 67 -3.29 6.23 1.54
N ARG A 68 -2.47 6.40 2.57
CA ARG A 68 -1.46 7.44 2.59
C ARG A 68 -0.17 6.92 3.19
N THR A 69 0.95 7.32 2.61
CA THR A 69 2.26 7.14 3.21
C THR A 69 2.92 8.50 3.45
N TYR A 70 4.11 8.47 4.02
CA TYR A 70 4.87 9.67 4.37
C TYR A 70 6.33 9.44 4.00
N GLU A 71 7.10 10.51 3.95
CA GLU A 71 8.54 10.41 3.77
C GLU A 71 9.20 9.77 4.99
N VAL A 72 10.36 9.15 4.78
CA VAL A 72 11.09 8.45 5.86
C VAL A 72 11.34 9.35 7.07
N LEU A 73 11.65 10.62 6.84
CA LEU A 73 11.87 11.58 7.92
C LEU A 73 10.65 11.71 8.85
N THR A 74 9.46 11.66 8.31
CA THR A 74 8.23 11.71 9.12
C THR A 74 8.13 10.49 10.03
N TYR A 75 8.41 9.30 9.52
CA TYR A 75 8.42 8.08 10.34
C TYR A 75 9.50 8.13 11.41
N ASP A 76 10.69 8.67 11.09
CA ASP A 76 11.78 8.87 12.03
C ASP A 76 11.34 9.75 13.21
N ILE A 77 10.74 10.89 12.91
CA ILE A 77 10.25 11.82 13.94
C ILE A 77 9.19 11.15 14.82
N LEU A 78 8.24 10.43 14.23
CA LEU A 78 7.18 9.76 14.97
C LEU A 78 7.73 8.63 15.86
N LEU A 79 8.70 7.86 15.38
CA LEU A 79 9.35 6.83 16.16
C LEU A 79 10.11 7.42 17.35
N GLU A 80 10.83 8.52 17.14
CA GLU A 80 11.53 9.21 18.21
C GLU A 80 10.55 9.72 19.27
N GLN A 81 9.46 10.35 18.84
CA GLN A 81 8.41 10.83 19.76
C GLN A 81 7.77 9.69 20.57
N ALA A 82 7.68 8.51 19.97
CA ALA A 82 7.13 7.33 20.63
C ALA A 82 8.13 6.63 21.56
N GLY A 83 9.37 7.12 21.66
CA GLY A 83 10.38 6.61 22.58
C GLY A 83 11.32 5.58 21.97
N PHE A 84 11.32 5.39 20.66
CA PHE A 84 12.29 4.52 19.99
C PHE A 84 13.61 5.25 19.78
N LYS A 85 14.71 4.61 20.09
CA LYS A 85 16.05 5.22 20.03
C LYS A 85 16.68 5.13 18.64
N SER A 86 16.33 4.11 17.89
CA SER A 86 16.88 3.87 16.56
C SER A 86 15.97 2.97 15.74
N PHE A 87 16.18 3.00 14.43
CA PHE A 87 15.57 2.05 13.54
C PHE A 87 16.51 1.73 12.37
N LYS A 88 16.27 0.58 11.75
CA LYS A 88 16.87 0.22 10.48
C LYS A 88 15.77 0.15 9.43
N LEU A 89 16.12 0.53 8.20
CA LEU A 89 15.21 0.56 7.08
C LEU A 89 15.67 -0.43 6.01
N TYR A 90 14.76 -1.33 5.61
CA TYR A 90 14.99 -2.32 4.57
C TYR A 90 13.95 -2.12 3.47
N ALA A 91 14.23 -2.66 2.28
CA ALA A 91 13.36 -2.51 1.13
C ALA A 91 12.88 -3.84 0.57
N ASP A 92 11.62 -3.85 0.13
CA ASP A 92 11.05 -4.87 -0.76
C ASP A 92 11.18 -6.33 -0.29
N PHE A 93 10.96 -6.58 1.02
CA PHE A 93 11.03 -7.91 1.63
C PHE A 93 12.43 -8.54 1.59
N GLU A 94 13.46 -7.74 1.37
CA GLU A 94 14.83 -8.20 1.30
C GLU A 94 15.71 -7.46 2.30
N ASP A 95 16.79 -8.11 2.72
CA ASP A 95 17.80 -7.49 3.60
C ASP A 95 18.71 -6.60 2.75
N LYS A 96 18.16 -5.51 2.26
CA LYS A 96 18.89 -4.53 1.44
C LYS A 96 18.44 -3.11 1.78
N GLU A 97 19.30 -2.15 1.50
CA GLU A 97 19.01 -0.75 1.67
C GLU A 97 18.00 -0.27 0.63
N PRO A 98 17.08 0.66 1.00
CA PRO A 98 16.15 1.26 0.06
C PRO A 98 16.86 2.05 -1.04
N THR A 99 16.26 2.04 -2.23
CA THR A 99 16.65 2.87 -3.35
C THR A 99 15.52 3.83 -3.68
N GLU A 100 15.73 4.74 -4.62
CA GLU A 100 14.70 5.68 -5.08
C GLU A 100 13.49 5.00 -5.70
N THR A 101 13.65 3.76 -6.18
CA THR A 101 12.58 2.99 -6.82
C THR A 101 12.04 1.85 -5.96
N SER A 102 12.44 1.77 -4.70
CA SER A 102 11.87 0.79 -3.77
C SER A 102 10.40 1.05 -3.56
N THR A 103 9.56 -0.01 -3.56
CA THR A 103 8.11 0.14 -3.48
C THR A 103 7.57 -0.02 -2.07
N ARG A 104 8.30 -0.71 -1.20
CA ARG A 104 7.88 -0.95 0.18
C ARG A 104 9.06 -0.80 1.13
N TRP A 105 8.80 -0.12 2.25
CA TRP A 105 9.79 0.08 3.31
C TRP A 105 9.44 -0.75 4.53
N PHE A 106 10.44 -1.41 5.08
CA PHE A 106 10.33 -2.17 6.33
C PHE A 106 11.15 -1.48 7.40
N PHE A 107 10.50 -1.13 8.49
CA PHE A 107 11.13 -0.48 9.64
C PHE A 107 11.32 -1.50 10.75
N VAL A 108 12.54 -1.57 11.28
CA VAL A 108 12.87 -2.38 12.45
C VAL A 108 13.34 -1.42 13.53
N ALA A 109 12.48 -1.11 14.48
CA ALA A 109 12.73 -0.08 15.50
C ALA A 109 13.05 -0.70 16.86
N GLN A 110 13.93 -0.04 17.60
CA GLN A 110 14.40 -0.44 18.92
C GLN A 110 14.15 0.69 19.92
N LYS A 111 13.65 0.33 21.08
CA LYS A 111 13.55 1.26 22.22
C LYS A 111 14.85 1.40 22.96
#